data_8730bedb6d759ec55e70cc8cc42d6864
#
_entry.id   8730bedb6d759ec55e70cc8cc42d6864
#
_cell.length_a   1.000
_cell.length_b   1.000
_cell.length_c   1.000
_cell.angle_alpha   90.00
_cell.angle_beta   90.00
_cell.angle_gamma   90.00
#
_symmetry.space_group_name_H-M   'P 1'
#
loop_
_entity.id
_entity.type
_entity.pdbx_description
1 polymer ?
#
loop_
_entity_poly.entity_id
_entity_poly.type
_entity_poly.pdbx_seq_one_letter_code
_entity_poly.pdbx_strand_id
1 'polypeptide(L)'
;MWYLNNLQYKQLNKLQLSSSLSLNALKENQEYEKLCLDFKNMYKHKMLKTFTFSKEGFLGLFLELDGTIAISRGESEAIIKAGLLCEKLGFNIRWIELSRDGSVDLSNLSDIKYIFISSYVMDTFVKTDISKIKKTSDAKIISNASAHYDENSDAIYFDSYKLTGFALSGVLLFDNEMFELSSIGFMDTIALKLSFDALEMQSFNFKLKKKFLKLLKEIFKDDIYFFVEPNTTLEYSLHFALKDIKAREFIRTLALSKIFITNGEGCSLGLAKPSRIIQAMGYDETSSRNAIELSFVDELSEEEMKRIIDAMHLKYTQLISFND
;
A
#
# COMPACT_ATOMS: atom_id res chain seq x y z
N MET A 1 -7.51 1.14 -23.07
CA MET A 1 -6.73 0.42 -22.04
C MET A 1 -6.97 1.15 -20.74
N TRP A 2 -7.45 0.45 -19.71
CA TRP A 2 -7.83 1.06 -18.44
C TRP A 2 -7.07 0.40 -17.29
N TYR A 3 -6.33 1.22 -16.54
CA TYR A 3 -5.57 0.80 -15.36
C TYR A 3 -6.35 1.20 -14.10
N LEU A 4 -6.98 0.24 -13.46
CA LEU A 4 -7.73 0.39 -12.21
C LEU A 4 -6.96 -0.17 -11.01
N ASN A 5 -5.65 -0.38 -11.17
CA ASN A 5 -4.75 -0.97 -10.18
C ASN A 5 -3.55 -0.06 -9.84
N ASN A 6 -3.68 1.24 -10.05
CA ASN A 6 -2.59 2.22 -9.94
C ASN A 6 -1.97 2.32 -8.54
N LEU A 7 -2.67 1.93 -7.48
CA LEU A 7 -2.11 1.91 -6.13
C LEU A 7 -1.18 0.71 -5.88
N GLN A 8 -1.27 -0.34 -6.71
CA GLN A 8 -0.40 -1.51 -6.64
C GLN A 8 0.65 -1.55 -7.77
N TYR A 9 0.34 -0.95 -8.93
CA TYR A 9 1.14 -1.07 -10.15
C TYR A 9 1.13 0.21 -10.97
N LYS A 10 1.68 1.29 -10.45
CA LYS A 10 1.81 2.52 -11.23
C LYS A 10 2.85 2.32 -12.33
N GLN A 11 2.51 2.71 -13.54
CA GLN A 11 3.45 2.72 -14.65
C GLN A 11 4.00 4.12 -14.85
N LEU A 12 5.31 4.29 -14.72
CA LEU A 12 6.00 5.50 -15.14
C LEU A 12 6.32 5.39 -16.64
N ASN A 13 5.67 6.21 -17.45
CA ASN A 13 5.82 6.18 -18.90
C ASN A 13 7.14 6.76 -19.39
N LYS A 14 7.86 7.54 -18.58
CA LYS A 14 9.16 8.15 -18.96
C LYS A 14 10.06 8.23 -17.75
N LEU A 15 11.17 7.51 -17.82
CA LEU A 15 12.28 7.62 -16.90
C LEU A 15 13.28 8.63 -17.45
N GLN A 16 13.55 9.69 -16.69
CA GLN A 16 14.69 10.56 -16.93
C GLN A 16 15.66 10.40 -15.77
N LEU A 17 16.76 9.72 -16.02
CA LEU A 17 17.86 9.58 -15.07
C LEU A 17 19.01 10.47 -15.51
N SER A 18 19.53 11.25 -14.59
CA SER A 18 20.72 12.09 -14.79
C SER A 18 21.94 11.42 -14.15
N SER A 19 23.07 11.47 -14.82
CA SER A 19 24.37 11.05 -14.25
C SER A 19 24.82 11.95 -13.09
N SER A 20 24.24 13.15 -12.96
CA SER A 20 24.48 14.07 -11.84
C SER A 20 24.00 13.54 -10.48
N LEU A 21 23.15 12.53 -10.48
CA LEU A 21 22.74 11.82 -9.25
C LEU A 21 23.74 10.75 -8.79
N SER A 22 24.80 10.50 -9.56
CA SER A 22 25.87 9.59 -9.15
C SER A 22 26.63 10.19 -7.97
N LEU A 23 26.61 9.52 -6.83
CA LEU A 23 27.31 9.97 -5.63
C LEU A 23 28.82 9.82 -5.81
N ASN A 24 29.55 10.89 -5.64
CA ASN A 24 31.00 10.89 -5.59
C ASN A 24 31.45 11.54 -4.29
N ALA A 25 32.15 10.79 -3.46
CA ALA A 25 32.63 11.24 -2.14
C ALA A 25 33.53 12.49 -2.19
N LEU A 26 34.09 12.82 -3.33
CA LEU A 26 35.01 13.95 -3.53
C LEU A 26 34.36 15.18 -4.22
N LYS A 27 33.08 15.11 -4.54
CA LYS A 27 32.37 16.22 -5.19
C LYS A 27 31.03 16.46 -4.50
N GLU A 28 30.73 17.73 -4.22
CA GLU A 28 29.36 18.15 -3.90
C GLU A 28 28.41 17.80 -5.05
N ASN A 29 27.28 17.23 -4.75
CA ASN A 29 26.24 16.89 -5.70
C ASN A 29 25.00 17.75 -5.42
N GLN A 30 24.98 18.97 -5.94
CA GLN A 30 23.92 19.95 -5.70
C GLN A 30 22.53 19.43 -6.12
N GLU A 31 22.43 18.63 -7.18
CA GLU A 31 21.15 18.06 -7.62
C GLU A 31 20.63 17.03 -6.62
N TYR A 32 21.51 16.18 -6.11
CA TYR A 32 21.17 15.21 -5.06
C TYR A 32 20.77 15.90 -3.75
N GLU A 33 21.54 16.88 -3.31
CA GLU A 33 21.24 17.63 -2.08
C GLU A 33 19.91 18.35 -2.18
N LYS A 34 19.64 18.98 -3.33
CA LYS A 34 18.34 19.60 -3.61
C LYS A 34 17.21 18.59 -3.58
N LEU A 35 17.36 17.44 -4.23
CA LEU A 35 16.36 16.37 -4.24
C LEU A 35 16.05 15.90 -2.80
N CYS A 36 17.09 15.68 -1.99
CA CYS A 36 16.92 15.30 -0.58
C CYS A 36 16.19 16.39 0.22
N LEU A 37 16.53 17.66 -0.02
CA LEU A 37 15.88 18.78 0.65
C LEU A 37 14.42 18.91 0.24
N ASP A 38 14.13 18.84 -1.05
CA ASP A 38 12.78 18.93 -1.60
C ASP A 38 11.89 17.79 -1.05
N PHE A 39 12.40 16.56 -1.02
CA PHE A 39 11.69 15.43 -0.48
C PHE A 39 11.38 15.58 1.04
N LYS A 40 12.38 16.00 1.83
CA LYS A 40 12.19 16.28 3.25
C LYS A 40 11.17 17.40 3.48
N ASN A 41 11.21 18.46 2.71
CA ASN A 41 10.30 19.59 2.82
C ASN A 41 8.86 19.21 2.44
N MET A 42 8.66 18.37 1.43
CA MET A 42 7.35 17.90 0.98
C MET A 42 6.56 17.24 2.12
N TYR A 43 7.25 16.49 2.98
CA TYR A 43 6.65 15.77 4.10
C TYR A 43 6.99 16.34 5.49
N LYS A 44 7.72 17.45 5.55
CA LYS A 44 8.13 18.13 6.80
C LYS A 44 8.97 17.29 7.74
N HIS A 45 9.80 16.38 7.21
CA HIS A 45 10.76 15.58 7.99
C HIS A 45 12.18 16.08 7.82
N LYS A 46 13.05 15.81 8.81
CA LYS A 46 14.44 16.31 8.84
C LYS A 46 15.44 15.36 8.22
N MET A 47 15.17 14.06 8.29
CA MET A 47 16.08 12.99 7.94
C MET A 47 15.50 12.15 6.80
N LEU A 48 16.37 11.58 5.99
CA LEU A 48 16.00 10.73 4.86
C LEU A 48 17.04 9.64 4.67
N LYS A 49 16.60 8.40 4.45
CA LYS A 49 17.45 7.29 3.99
C LYS A 49 16.70 6.35 3.07
N THR A 50 17.42 5.54 2.31
CA THR A 50 16.85 4.42 1.56
C THR A 50 17.10 3.11 2.29
N PHE A 51 16.20 2.14 2.10
CA PHE A 51 16.32 0.79 2.66
C PHE A 51 15.69 -0.22 1.70
N THR A 52 16.09 -1.48 1.78
CA THR A 52 15.46 -2.52 0.97
C THR A 52 14.03 -2.76 1.44
N PHE A 53 13.03 -2.56 0.56
CA PHE A 53 11.63 -2.82 0.89
C PHE A 53 11.36 -4.33 0.86
N SER A 54 11.86 -5.01 1.87
CA SER A 54 11.78 -6.47 2.04
C SER A 54 11.72 -6.83 3.51
N LYS A 55 11.48 -8.11 3.79
CA LYS A 55 11.56 -8.65 5.16
C LYS A 55 12.91 -8.32 5.83
N GLU A 56 13.99 -8.44 5.09
CA GLU A 56 15.35 -8.18 5.58
C GLU A 56 15.58 -6.70 5.87
N GLY A 57 15.09 -5.82 5.00
CA GLY A 57 15.21 -4.38 5.19
C GLY A 57 14.41 -3.89 6.41
N PHE A 58 13.16 -4.35 6.58
CA PHE A 58 12.40 -4.04 7.78
C PHE A 58 12.98 -4.65 9.05
N LEU A 59 13.55 -5.86 8.96
CA LEU A 59 14.28 -6.44 10.07
C LEU A 59 15.46 -5.52 10.49
N GLY A 60 16.21 -5.01 9.52
CA GLY A 60 17.28 -4.05 9.78
C GLY A 60 16.76 -2.80 10.52
N LEU A 61 15.64 -2.21 10.06
CA LEU A 61 15.02 -1.08 10.74
C LEU A 61 14.55 -1.41 12.16
N PHE A 62 14.00 -2.60 12.41
CA PHE A 62 13.59 -3.01 13.74
C PHE A 62 14.75 -3.17 14.70
N LEU A 63 15.91 -3.62 14.21
CA LEU A 63 17.13 -3.76 15.00
C LEU A 63 17.76 -2.41 15.41
N GLU A 64 17.43 -1.34 14.70
CA GLU A 64 17.84 0.03 15.10
C GLU A 64 16.96 0.60 16.24
N LEU A 65 15.79 -0.01 16.50
CA LEU A 65 14.83 0.45 17.49
C LEU A 65 15.00 -0.26 18.82
N ASP A 66 14.96 0.49 19.90
CA ASP A 66 15.01 -0.04 21.26
C ASP A 66 13.61 -0.05 21.92
N GLY A 67 13.25 -1.15 22.55
CA GLY A 67 11.99 -1.30 23.29
C GLY A 67 10.93 -2.08 22.55
N THR A 68 9.68 -1.94 22.99
CA THR A 68 8.54 -2.67 22.44
C THR A 68 8.07 -2.09 21.12
N ILE A 69 8.02 -2.92 20.08
CA ILE A 69 7.50 -2.58 18.76
C ILE A 69 6.13 -3.22 18.59
N ALA A 70 5.14 -2.42 18.23
CA ALA A 70 3.84 -2.92 17.80
C ALA A 70 3.72 -2.85 16.28
N ILE A 71 3.06 -3.85 15.68
CA ILE A 71 2.88 -3.94 14.23
C ILE A 71 1.42 -4.27 13.93
N SER A 72 0.76 -3.42 13.13
CA SER A 72 -0.59 -3.71 12.66
C SER A 72 -0.59 -4.89 11.69
N ARG A 73 -1.53 -5.83 11.86
CA ARG A 73 -1.79 -6.90 10.89
C ARG A 73 -2.24 -6.36 9.52
N GLY A 74 -2.65 -5.08 9.50
CA GLY A 74 -3.01 -4.35 8.28
C GLY A 74 -1.84 -3.86 7.44
N GLU A 75 -0.58 -4.04 7.89
CA GLU A 75 0.62 -3.62 7.19
C GLU A 75 1.01 -4.57 6.05
N SER A 76 1.99 -4.15 5.24
CA SER A 76 2.52 -4.93 4.10
C SER A 76 3.10 -6.29 4.52
N GLU A 77 3.12 -7.25 3.60
CA GLU A 77 3.67 -8.59 3.86
C GLU A 77 5.14 -8.54 4.29
N ALA A 78 5.91 -7.58 3.79
CA ALA A 78 7.32 -7.42 4.14
C ALA A 78 7.51 -7.11 5.64
N ILE A 79 6.72 -6.17 6.17
CA ILE A 79 6.75 -5.82 7.61
C ILE A 79 6.26 -6.99 8.46
N ILE A 80 5.15 -7.63 8.09
CA ILE A 80 4.62 -8.78 8.83
C ILE A 80 5.66 -9.90 8.93
N LYS A 81 6.32 -10.23 7.83
CA LYS A 81 7.39 -11.25 7.82
C LYS A 81 8.61 -10.85 8.65
N ALA A 82 8.96 -9.56 8.66
CA ALA A 82 10.04 -9.05 9.50
C ALA A 82 9.66 -9.17 10.99
N GLY A 83 8.45 -8.78 11.38
CA GLY A 83 7.95 -8.92 12.75
C GLY A 83 7.95 -10.38 13.24
N LEU A 84 7.44 -11.31 12.43
CA LEU A 84 7.48 -12.74 12.74
C LEU A 84 8.91 -13.28 12.88
N LEU A 85 9.87 -12.74 12.14
CA LEU A 85 11.27 -13.10 12.28
C LEU A 85 11.85 -12.52 13.57
N CYS A 86 11.54 -11.28 13.93
CA CYS A 86 11.93 -10.67 15.19
C CYS A 86 11.45 -11.47 16.41
N GLU A 87 10.18 -11.93 16.41
CA GLU A 87 9.67 -12.80 17.48
C GLU A 87 10.51 -14.09 17.62
N LYS A 88 10.84 -14.73 16.49
CA LYS A 88 11.70 -15.92 16.50
C LYS A 88 13.11 -15.67 17.03
N LEU A 89 13.60 -14.43 16.91
CA LEU A 89 14.88 -13.97 17.45
C LEU A 89 14.79 -13.53 18.90
N GLY A 90 13.60 -13.58 19.52
CA GLY A 90 13.37 -13.24 20.92
C GLY A 90 13.07 -11.76 21.19
N PHE A 91 12.79 -10.96 20.15
CA PHE A 91 12.37 -9.57 20.32
C PHE A 91 10.90 -9.49 20.74
N ASN A 92 10.58 -8.48 21.54
CA ASN A 92 9.20 -8.23 21.97
C ASN A 92 8.41 -7.50 20.89
N ILE A 93 7.68 -8.26 20.07
CA ILE A 93 6.75 -7.73 19.06
C ILE A 93 5.33 -7.87 19.57
N ARG A 94 4.55 -6.79 19.53
CA ARG A 94 3.12 -6.79 19.83
C ARG A 94 2.32 -6.65 18.55
N TRP A 95 1.39 -7.56 18.30
CA TRP A 95 0.51 -7.48 17.14
C TRP A 95 -0.73 -6.66 17.45
N ILE A 96 -1.08 -5.78 16.52
CA ILE A 96 -2.33 -5.02 16.53
C ILE A 96 -3.25 -5.69 15.51
N GLU A 97 -4.32 -6.29 16.00
CA GLU A 97 -5.21 -7.11 15.19
C GLU A 97 -6.18 -6.26 14.36
N LEU A 98 -6.82 -6.87 13.35
CA LEU A 98 -7.89 -6.29 12.57
C LEU A 98 -9.23 -6.84 13.03
N SER A 99 -10.22 -5.99 13.12
CA SER A 99 -11.61 -6.37 13.29
C SER A 99 -12.20 -6.91 11.99
N ARG A 100 -13.33 -7.59 12.05
CA ARG A 100 -13.98 -8.20 10.88
C ARG A 100 -14.45 -7.18 9.84
N ASP A 101 -14.63 -5.91 10.20
CA ASP A 101 -14.96 -4.79 9.32
C ASP A 101 -13.72 -4.11 8.70
N GLY A 102 -12.53 -4.64 8.96
CA GLY A 102 -11.25 -4.12 8.48
C GLY A 102 -10.67 -2.99 9.33
N SER A 103 -11.33 -2.56 10.39
CA SER A 103 -10.78 -1.57 11.30
C SER A 103 -9.65 -2.15 12.15
N VAL A 104 -8.70 -1.30 12.55
CA VAL A 104 -7.58 -1.68 13.42
C VAL A 104 -8.03 -1.62 14.88
N ASP A 105 -7.74 -2.67 15.66
CA ASP A 105 -8.03 -2.71 17.09
C ASP A 105 -6.99 -1.91 17.88
N LEU A 106 -7.38 -0.73 18.34
CA LEU A 106 -6.55 0.19 19.12
C LEU A 106 -6.72 0.05 20.63
N SER A 107 -7.29 -1.03 21.12
CA SER A 107 -7.65 -1.18 22.54
C SER A 107 -6.45 -1.37 23.48
N ASN A 108 -5.31 -1.85 22.99
CA ASN A 108 -4.15 -2.19 23.83
C ASN A 108 -2.84 -1.62 23.27
N LEU A 109 -2.63 -0.32 23.47
CA LEU A 109 -1.45 0.41 23.02
C LEU A 109 -0.55 0.85 24.20
N SER A 110 -0.74 0.33 25.41
CA SER A 110 0.11 0.66 26.58
C SER A 110 1.51 0.07 26.43
N ASP A 111 2.51 0.77 26.96
CA ASP A 111 3.92 0.35 27.04
C ASP A 111 4.57 0.03 25.68
N ILE A 112 4.03 0.60 24.60
CA ILE A 112 4.59 0.51 23.26
C ILE A 112 5.45 1.75 23.01
N LYS A 113 6.67 1.55 22.49
CA LYS A 113 7.57 2.64 22.13
C LYS A 113 7.45 3.02 20.66
N TYR A 114 7.26 2.03 19.78
CA TYR A 114 7.14 2.23 18.34
C TYR A 114 5.96 1.46 17.79
N ILE A 115 5.18 2.10 16.90
CA ILE A 115 4.02 1.49 16.23
C ILE A 115 4.21 1.59 14.72
N PHE A 116 4.26 0.45 14.05
CA PHE A 116 4.15 0.37 12.58
C PHE A 116 2.68 0.21 12.21
N ILE A 117 2.10 1.31 11.77
CA ILE A 117 0.68 1.40 11.39
C ILE A 117 0.47 2.53 10.38
N SER A 118 -0.20 2.23 9.29
CA SER A 118 -0.49 3.20 8.24
C SER A 118 -1.88 3.83 8.42
N SER A 119 -2.09 4.99 7.83
CA SER A 119 -3.39 5.67 7.80
C SER A 119 -4.45 4.91 6.98
N TYR A 120 -4.08 3.77 6.43
CA TYR A 120 -4.95 2.84 5.71
C TYR A 120 -4.46 1.40 5.87
N VAL A 121 -5.38 0.46 5.85
CA VAL A 121 -5.09 -0.99 5.86
C VAL A 121 -4.76 -1.44 4.43
N MET A 122 -3.69 -2.22 4.24
CA MET A 122 -3.32 -2.77 2.94
C MET A 122 -4.49 -3.57 2.32
N ASP A 123 -4.50 -3.71 1.02
CA ASP A 123 -5.52 -4.37 0.20
C ASP A 123 -6.92 -3.74 0.31
N THR A 124 -7.46 -3.57 1.50
CA THR A 124 -8.83 -3.06 1.72
C THR A 124 -8.94 -1.54 1.68
N PHE A 125 -7.84 -0.82 1.94
CA PHE A 125 -7.78 0.64 2.06
C PHE A 125 -8.74 1.25 3.09
N VAL A 126 -9.16 0.48 4.11
CA VAL A 126 -9.89 1.00 5.26
C VAL A 126 -9.03 2.05 5.96
N LYS A 127 -9.60 3.22 6.20
CA LYS A 127 -8.88 4.33 6.85
C LYS A 127 -8.63 4.06 8.32
N THR A 128 -7.43 4.38 8.76
CA THR A 128 -7.01 4.32 10.17
C THR A 128 -6.78 5.74 10.67
N ASP A 129 -7.39 6.10 11.79
CA ASP A 129 -7.24 7.42 12.40
C ASP A 129 -5.95 7.49 13.24
N ILE A 130 -4.87 7.92 12.61
CA ILE A 130 -3.55 8.09 13.27
C ILE A 130 -3.62 9.16 14.36
N SER A 131 -4.43 10.21 14.17
CA SER A 131 -4.58 11.26 15.19
C SER A 131 -5.16 10.75 16.51
N LYS A 132 -6.03 9.74 16.44
CA LYS A 132 -6.58 9.07 17.63
C LYS A 132 -5.48 8.30 18.39
N ILE A 133 -4.59 7.63 17.67
CA ILE A 133 -3.47 6.89 18.27
C ILE A 133 -2.55 7.86 19.00
N LYS A 134 -2.21 8.98 18.38
CA LYS A 134 -1.38 10.05 18.99
C LYS A 134 -1.96 10.63 20.27
N LYS A 135 -3.29 10.67 20.42
CA LYS A 135 -3.97 11.16 21.63
C LYS A 135 -3.98 10.15 22.77
N THR A 136 -3.80 8.86 22.47
CA THR A 136 -3.95 7.76 23.43
C THR A 136 -2.63 7.06 23.75
N SER A 137 -1.57 7.34 23.01
CA SER A 137 -0.25 6.73 23.17
C SER A 137 0.87 7.71 22.85
N ASP A 138 1.94 7.67 23.64
CA ASP A 138 3.20 8.41 23.40
C ASP A 138 4.12 7.69 22.40
N ALA A 139 3.71 6.55 21.87
CA ALA A 139 4.48 5.76 20.92
C ALA A 139 4.79 6.56 19.65
N LYS A 140 5.96 6.30 19.10
CA LYS A 140 6.36 6.83 17.78
C LYS A 140 5.69 6.04 16.67
N ILE A 141 5.01 6.73 15.77
CA ILE A 141 4.24 6.12 14.69
C ILE A 141 5.04 6.14 13.38
N ILE A 142 5.22 4.98 12.78
CA ILE A 142 5.92 4.77 11.51
C ILE A 142 4.89 4.24 10.50
N SER A 143 4.64 4.99 9.42
CA SER A 143 3.54 4.71 8.48
C SER A 143 3.99 4.59 7.04
N ASN A 144 3.33 3.72 6.27
CA ASN A 144 3.43 3.69 4.81
C ASN A 144 2.64 4.86 4.22
N ALA A 145 3.32 5.76 3.53
CA ALA A 145 2.71 6.93 2.89
C ALA A 145 2.54 6.77 1.36
N SER A 146 2.74 5.57 0.80
CA SER A 146 2.69 5.35 -0.65
C SER A 146 1.32 5.64 -1.28
N ALA A 147 0.23 5.35 -0.56
CA ALA A 147 -1.12 5.63 -1.04
C ALA A 147 -1.75 6.84 -0.36
N HIS A 148 -1.49 7.05 0.91
CA HIS A 148 -2.05 8.15 1.69
C HIS A 148 -1.06 8.57 2.79
N TYR A 149 -0.78 9.87 2.88
CA TYR A 149 0.05 10.47 3.91
C TYR A 149 -0.81 11.04 5.05
N ASP A 150 -0.40 10.79 6.28
CA ASP A 150 -0.97 11.40 7.49
C ASP A 150 0.14 12.14 8.25
N GLU A 151 -0.05 13.44 8.47
CA GLU A 151 0.92 14.33 9.12
C GLU A 151 1.18 14.02 10.60
N ASN A 152 0.36 13.17 11.23
CA ASN A 152 0.56 12.74 12.61
C ASN A 152 1.58 11.60 12.74
N SER A 153 2.14 11.10 11.66
CA SER A 153 3.20 10.08 11.67
C SER A 153 4.55 10.69 12.04
N ASP A 154 5.30 10.05 12.95
CA ASP A 154 6.67 10.48 13.36
C ASP A 154 7.73 10.07 12.34
N ALA A 155 7.47 9.03 11.57
CA ALA A 155 8.25 8.61 10.42
C ALA A 155 7.32 8.05 9.35
N ILE A 156 7.73 8.21 8.09
CA ILE A 156 6.98 7.67 6.95
C ILE A 156 7.93 6.95 6.01
N TYR A 157 7.42 5.91 5.38
CA TYR A 157 8.17 5.21 4.34
C TYR A 157 7.33 5.01 3.09
N PHE A 158 8.02 4.82 1.98
CA PHE A 158 7.43 4.63 0.67
C PHE A 158 7.88 3.31 0.07
N ASP A 159 6.92 2.58 -0.49
CA ASP A 159 7.15 1.42 -1.34
C ASP A 159 7.40 1.91 -2.78
N SER A 160 8.66 1.96 -3.18
CA SER A 160 9.03 2.43 -4.51
C SER A 160 8.42 1.57 -5.62
N TYR A 161 8.19 0.27 -5.38
CA TYR A 161 7.52 -0.58 -6.36
C TYR A 161 6.07 -0.14 -6.61
N LYS A 162 5.32 0.15 -5.56
CA LYS A 162 3.94 0.67 -5.67
C LYS A 162 3.88 2.03 -6.35
N LEU A 163 4.86 2.88 -6.10
CA LEU A 163 4.92 4.23 -6.68
C LEU A 163 5.36 4.23 -8.14
N THR A 164 6.33 3.38 -8.49
CA THR A 164 7.05 3.49 -9.77
C THR A 164 6.89 2.28 -10.68
N GLY A 165 6.45 1.14 -10.17
CA GLY A 165 6.42 -0.14 -10.88
C GLY A 165 7.79 -0.83 -10.97
N PHE A 166 8.84 -0.28 -10.35
CA PHE A 166 10.20 -0.84 -10.35
C PHE A 166 10.58 -1.37 -8.97
N ALA A 167 11.22 -2.52 -8.93
CA ALA A 167 11.76 -3.11 -7.70
C ALA A 167 13.04 -2.37 -7.27
N LEU A 168 12.83 -1.23 -6.60
CA LEU A 168 13.87 -0.35 -6.07
C LEU A 168 13.83 -0.36 -4.53
N SER A 169 14.81 0.28 -3.91
CA SER A 169 14.80 0.53 -2.46
C SER A 169 13.60 1.37 -2.06
N GLY A 170 13.06 1.12 -0.87
CA GLY A 170 12.12 2.02 -0.23
C GLY A 170 12.80 3.29 0.25
N VAL A 171 12.03 4.36 0.42
CA VAL A 171 12.48 5.63 0.99
C VAL A 171 11.86 5.81 2.36
N LEU A 172 12.67 6.17 3.36
CA LEU A 172 12.25 6.43 4.74
C LEU A 172 12.57 7.88 5.10
N LEU A 173 11.57 8.62 5.56
CA LEU A 173 11.69 9.96 6.13
C LEU A 173 11.33 9.91 7.60
N PHE A 174 12.10 10.61 8.45
CA PHE A 174 11.89 10.59 9.89
C PHE A 174 12.47 11.83 10.57
N ASP A 175 12.11 12.01 11.84
CA ASP A 175 12.63 13.05 12.70
C ASP A 175 13.46 12.45 13.82
N ASN A 176 14.40 13.25 14.34
CA ASN A 176 15.30 12.87 15.42
C ASN A 176 16.20 11.66 15.07
N GLU A 177 16.84 11.10 16.07
CA GLU A 177 17.76 9.98 15.96
C GLU A 177 17.03 8.61 16.08
N MET A 178 15.82 8.52 15.52
CA MET A 178 15.03 7.29 15.60
C MET A 178 15.68 6.14 14.82
N PHE A 179 16.32 6.47 13.70
CA PHE A 179 17.04 5.52 12.86
C PHE A 179 18.43 6.06 12.55
N GLU A 180 19.38 5.16 12.39
CA GLU A 180 20.73 5.54 11.98
C GLU A 180 20.76 6.12 10.56
N LEU A 181 21.42 7.27 10.40
CA LEU A 181 21.64 7.88 9.09
C LEU A 181 22.76 7.25 8.30
N SER A 182 23.83 6.90 9.00
CA SER A 182 25.00 6.29 8.39
C SER A 182 24.78 4.80 8.21
N SER A 183 24.03 4.44 7.20
CA SER A 183 24.12 3.07 6.72
C SER A 183 25.52 2.83 6.18
N ILE A 184 26.10 1.69 6.48
CA ILE A 184 27.29 1.14 5.77
C ILE A 184 26.93 0.90 4.27
N GLY A 185 25.75 1.33 3.83
CA GLY A 185 25.24 1.20 2.48
C GLY A 185 25.13 2.54 1.75
N PHE A 186 25.13 2.47 0.44
CA PHE A 186 24.90 3.62 -0.42
C PHE A 186 23.42 4.01 -0.43
N MET A 187 23.15 5.32 -0.48
CA MET A 187 21.83 5.82 -0.80
C MET A 187 21.44 5.38 -2.23
N ASP A 188 20.29 4.74 -2.38
CA ASP A 188 19.73 4.43 -3.70
C ASP A 188 19.15 5.70 -4.32
N THR A 189 19.99 6.44 -5.03
CA THR A 189 19.62 7.73 -5.65
C THR A 189 18.56 7.56 -6.74
N ILE A 190 18.52 6.40 -7.38
CA ILE A 190 17.52 6.08 -8.41
C ILE A 190 16.15 5.90 -7.74
N ALA A 191 16.09 5.11 -6.67
CA ALA A 191 14.86 4.94 -5.91
C ALA A 191 14.34 6.27 -5.37
N LEU A 192 15.24 7.10 -4.83
CA LEU A 192 14.91 8.41 -4.31
C LEU A 192 14.31 9.32 -5.39
N LYS A 193 14.99 9.46 -6.52
CA LYS A 193 14.52 10.32 -7.63
C LYS A 193 13.19 9.84 -8.19
N LEU A 194 13.07 8.56 -8.50
CA LEU A 194 11.86 8.03 -9.12
C LEU A 194 10.67 8.05 -8.16
N SER A 195 10.90 7.78 -6.87
CA SER A 195 9.83 7.89 -5.86
C SER A 195 9.36 9.33 -5.70
N PHE A 196 10.30 10.29 -5.67
CA PHE A 196 9.96 11.71 -5.60
C PHE A 196 9.12 12.16 -6.81
N ASP A 197 9.57 11.86 -8.03
CA ASP A 197 8.84 12.19 -9.26
C ASP A 197 7.44 11.55 -9.30
N ALA A 198 7.35 10.30 -8.85
CA ALA A 198 6.07 9.60 -8.80
C ALA A 198 5.10 10.25 -7.81
N LEU A 199 5.59 10.71 -6.66
CA LEU A 199 4.78 11.40 -5.65
C LEU A 199 4.35 12.79 -6.09
N GLU A 200 5.25 13.56 -6.76
CA GLU A 200 4.87 14.87 -7.35
C GLU A 200 3.78 14.72 -8.43
N MET A 201 3.82 13.64 -9.21
CA MET A 201 2.84 13.36 -10.26
C MET A 201 1.60 12.61 -9.73
N GLN A 202 1.58 12.24 -8.44
CA GLN A 202 0.48 11.45 -7.90
C GLN A 202 -0.79 12.30 -7.84
N SER A 203 -1.82 11.81 -8.52
CA SER A 203 -3.15 12.40 -8.49
C SER A 203 -4.18 11.30 -8.28
N PHE A 204 -5.26 11.61 -7.57
CA PHE A 204 -6.34 10.66 -7.32
C PHE A 204 -7.68 11.26 -7.71
N ASN A 205 -8.55 10.42 -8.26
CA ASN A 205 -9.89 10.83 -8.64
C ASN A 205 -10.91 10.49 -7.54
N PHE A 206 -11.29 11.49 -6.77
CA PHE A 206 -12.22 11.36 -5.64
C PHE A 206 -13.69 11.21 -6.06
N LYS A 207 -14.02 11.44 -7.34
CA LYS A 207 -15.41 11.48 -7.82
C LYS A 207 -15.89 10.12 -8.37
N LEU A 208 -14.96 9.28 -8.82
CA LEU A 208 -15.29 8.06 -9.56
C LEU A 208 -15.84 6.96 -8.67
N LYS A 209 -15.31 6.80 -7.46
CA LYS A 209 -15.69 5.73 -6.53
C LYS A 209 -17.20 5.58 -6.37
N LYS A 210 -17.90 6.67 -6.07
CA LYS A 210 -19.35 6.64 -5.83
C LYS A 210 -20.14 6.23 -7.07
N LYS A 211 -19.75 6.76 -8.23
CA LYS A 211 -20.40 6.44 -9.51
C LYS A 211 -20.14 4.97 -9.89
N PHE A 212 -18.90 4.53 -9.77
CA PHE A 212 -18.49 3.17 -10.09
C PHE A 212 -19.19 2.15 -9.19
N LEU A 213 -19.23 2.42 -7.87
CA LEU A 213 -19.92 1.59 -6.89
C LEU A 213 -21.43 1.45 -7.20
N LYS A 214 -22.08 2.56 -7.60
CA LYS A 214 -23.50 2.54 -7.98
C LYS A 214 -23.72 1.59 -9.16
N LEU A 215 -22.95 1.76 -10.24
CA LEU A 215 -23.06 0.93 -11.44
C LEU A 215 -22.75 -0.55 -11.16
N LEU A 216 -21.73 -0.84 -10.34
CA LEU A 216 -21.41 -2.22 -9.93
C LEU A 216 -22.59 -2.87 -9.22
N LYS A 217 -23.21 -2.18 -8.25
CA LYS A 217 -24.37 -2.70 -7.52
C LYS A 217 -25.59 -2.90 -8.43
N GLU A 218 -25.81 -2.02 -9.41
CA GLU A 218 -26.92 -2.14 -10.36
C GLU A 218 -26.75 -3.35 -11.29
N ILE A 219 -25.53 -3.64 -11.72
CA ILE A 219 -25.25 -4.69 -12.72
C ILE A 219 -25.05 -6.06 -12.06
N PHE A 220 -24.27 -6.14 -10.98
CA PHE A 220 -23.96 -7.41 -10.31
C PHE A 220 -25.00 -7.82 -9.25
N LYS A 221 -25.84 -6.89 -8.79
CA LYS A 221 -26.94 -7.15 -7.83
C LYS A 221 -26.44 -7.97 -6.62
N ASP A 222 -26.98 -9.17 -6.47
CA ASP A 222 -26.69 -10.07 -5.35
C ASP A 222 -25.36 -10.84 -5.50
N ASP A 223 -24.71 -10.75 -6.65
CA ASP A 223 -23.43 -11.42 -6.93
C ASP A 223 -22.22 -10.66 -6.38
N ILE A 224 -22.38 -9.37 -6.08
CA ILE A 224 -21.35 -8.54 -5.44
C ILE A 224 -21.54 -8.49 -3.94
N TYR A 225 -20.43 -8.59 -3.19
CA TYR A 225 -20.45 -8.38 -1.75
C TYR A 225 -19.20 -7.64 -1.29
N PHE A 226 -19.21 -7.18 -0.04
CA PHE A 226 -18.16 -6.33 0.51
C PHE A 226 -17.66 -6.91 1.84
N PHE A 227 -16.34 -7.06 1.97
CA PHE A 227 -15.70 -7.39 3.24
C PHE A 227 -15.62 -6.19 4.17
N VAL A 228 -15.54 -4.99 3.59
CA VAL A 228 -15.45 -3.71 4.29
C VAL A 228 -16.48 -2.74 3.69
N GLU A 229 -17.01 -1.86 4.52
CA GLU A 229 -17.93 -0.83 4.04
C GLU A 229 -17.21 0.15 3.09
N PRO A 230 -17.68 0.36 1.86
CA PRO A 230 -17.00 1.22 0.89
C PRO A 230 -16.75 2.65 1.38
N ASN A 231 -17.58 3.16 2.30
CA ASN A 231 -17.43 4.51 2.85
C ASN A 231 -16.30 4.63 3.88
N THR A 232 -15.80 3.54 4.44
CA THR A 232 -14.69 3.54 5.40
C THR A 232 -13.32 3.50 4.72
N THR A 233 -13.27 3.25 3.41
CA THR A 233 -12.02 3.16 2.65
C THR A 233 -11.62 4.50 2.03
N LEU A 234 -10.39 4.62 1.54
CA LEU A 234 -9.91 5.81 0.85
C LEU A 234 -10.86 6.20 -0.30
N GLU A 235 -11.02 7.49 -0.54
CA GLU A 235 -12.02 8.05 -1.46
C GLU A 235 -11.78 7.66 -2.94
N TYR A 236 -10.58 7.24 -3.26
CA TYR A 236 -10.13 6.84 -4.60
C TYR A 236 -9.84 5.34 -4.72
N SER A 237 -10.30 4.56 -3.77
CA SER A 237 -10.18 3.09 -3.79
C SER A 237 -11.52 2.42 -3.55
N LEU A 238 -11.70 1.23 -4.11
CA LEU A 238 -12.88 0.40 -3.93
C LEU A 238 -12.45 -1.05 -3.79
N HIS A 239 -12.88 -1.67 -2.70
CA HIS A 239 -12.67 -3.08 -2.43
C HIS A 239 -14.00 -3.83 -2.40
N PHE A 240 -14.10 -4.94 -3.11
CA PHE A 240 -15.30 -5.77 -3.17
C PHE A 240 -14.95 -7.22 -3.52
N ALA A 241 -15.93 -8.07 -3.57
CA ALA A 241 -15.78 -9.44 -4.02
C ALA A 241 -16.97 -9.88 -4.87
N LEU A 242 -16.76 -10.89 -5.71
CA LEU A 242 -17.80 -11.52 -6.50
C LEU A 242 -17.98 -12.97 -6.07
N LYS A 243 -19.23 -13.44 -6.03
CA LYS A 243 -19.57 -14.81 -5.64
C LYS A 243 -19.04 -15.83 -6.64
N ASP A 244 -18.71 -17.00 -6.18
CA ASP A 244 -18.46 -18.22 -6.96
C ASP A 244 -17.34 -18.14 -8.00
N ILE A 245 -16.46 -17.12 -7.90
CA ILE A 245 -15.27 -16.99 -8.73
C ILE A 245 -14.02 -16.72 -7.89
N LYS A 246 -12.88 -17.12 -8.41
CA LYS A 246 -11.58 -16.70 -7.86
C LYS A 246 -11.14 -15.40 -8.55
N ALA A 247 -10.87 -14.36 -7.78
CA ALA A 247 -10.44 -13.05 -8.30
C ALA A 247 -9.28 -13.18 -9.31
N ARG A 248 -8.35 -14.10 -9.08
CA ARG A 248 -7.23 -14.36 -9.99
C ARG A 248 -7.69 -14.69 -11.43
N GLU A 249 -8.72 -15.52 -11.58
CA GLU A 249 -9.24 -15.93 -12.88
C GLU A 249 -9.93 -14.76 -13.56
N PHE A 250 -10.68 -14.00 -12.78
CA PHE A 250 -11.35 -12.79 -13.24
C PHE A 250 -10.35 -11.71 -13.69
N ILE A 251 -9.30 -11.43 -12.90
CA ILE A 251 -8.21 -10.49 -13.23
C ILE A 251 -7.55 -10.87 -14.57
N ARG A 252 -7.20 -12.15 -14.74
CA ARG A 252 -6.57 -12.64 -15.98
C ARG A 252 -7.49 -12.49 -17.19
N THR A 253 -8.77 -12.80 -17.02
CA THR A 253 -9.73 -12.73 -18.10
C THR A 253 -10.03 -11.29 -18.50
N LEU A 254 -10.09 -10.36 -17.54
CA LEU A 254 -10.23 -8.93 -17.79
C LEU A 254 -9.00 -8.31 -18.48
N ALA A 255 -7.80 -8.78 -18.14
CA ALA A 255 -6.57 -8.31 -18.79
C ALA A 255 -6.60 -8.55 -20.31
N LEU A 256 -7.24 -9.62 -20.80
CA LEU A 256 -7.47 -9.85 -22.24
C LEU A 256 -8.34 -8.75 -22.89
N SER A 257 -9.21 -8.13 -22.11
CA SER A 257 -10.02 -6.98 -22.50
C SER A 257 -9.34 -5.62 -22.23
N LYS A 258 -8.05 -5.64 -21.87
CA LYS A 258 -7.24 -4.46 -21.54
C LYS A 258 -7.79 -3.65 -20.35
N ILE A 259 -8.43 -4.35 -19.41
CA ILE A 259 -8.88 -3.83 -18.11
C ILE A 259 -7.99 -4.46 -17.03
N PHE A 260 -7.23 -3.64 -16.34
CA PHE A 260 -6.25 -4.08 -15.34
C PHE A 260 -6.75 -3.75 -13.93
N ILE A 261 -7.02 -4.78 -13.16
CA ILE A 261 -7.45 -4.73 -11.76
C ILE A 261 -6.53 -5.61 -10.91
N THR A 262 -6.66 -5.59 -9.60
CA THR A 262 -5.84 -6.41 -8.70
C THR A 262 -6.66 -7.00 -7.55
N ASN A 263 -6.06 -7.91 -6.80
CA ASN A 263 -6.59 -8.43 -5.54
C ASN A 263 -5.65 -8.13 -4.36
N GLY A 264 -4.86 -7.10 -4.47
CA GLY A 264 -3.93 -6.65 -3.44
C GLY A 264 -2.50 -7.20 -3.57
N GLU A 265 -1.75 -7.20 -2.48
CA GLU A 265 -0.32 -7.58 -2.45
C GLU A 265 -0.04 -8.99 -3.01
N GLY A 266 -0.96 -9.94 -2.81
CA GLY A 266 -0.82 -11.30 -3.31
C GLY A 266 -0.69 -11.40 -4.82
N CYS A 267 -1.27 -10.46 -5.56
CA CYS A 267 -1.19 -10.41 -7.03
C CYS A 267 0.17 -9.89 -7.51
N SER A 268 0.78 -8.95 -6.79
CA SER A 268 2.04 -8.31 -7.17
C SER A 268 3.21 -9.29 -7.30
N LEU A 269 3.15 -10.37 -6.55
CA LEU A 269 4.18 -11.41 -6.56
C LEU A 269 3.89 -12.53 -7.57
N GLY A 270 2.90 -12.37 -8.46
CA GLY A 270 2.47 -13.41 -9.41
C GLY A 270 1.89 -14.65 -8.71
N LEU A 271 1.74 -14.61 -7.41
CA LEU A 271 1.27 -15.71 -6.60
C LEU A 271 -0.25 -15.65 -6.46
N ALA A 272 -0.89 -16.77 -6.74
CA ALA A 272 -2.33 -16.95 -6.55
C ALA A 272 -2.70 -17.12 -5.07
N LYS A 273 -2.16 -16.29 -4.19
CA LYS A 273 -2.45 -16.36 -2.76
C LYS A 273 -3.77 -15.65 -2.44
N PRO A 274 -4.51 -16.16 -1.46
CA PRO A 274 -5.63 -15.42 -0.89
C PRO A 274 -5.14 -14.13 -0.21
N SER A 275 -5.98 -13.11 -0.12
CA SER A 275 -5.61 -11.89 0.60
C SER A 275 -5.31 -12.21 2.07
N ARG A 276 -4.11 -11.88 2.49
CA ARG A 276 -3.65 -12.01 3.89
C ARG A 276 -4.45 -11.09 4.81
N ILE A 277 -4.81 -9.93 4.30
CA ILE A 277 -5.58 -8.93 5.06
C ILE A 277 -6.98 -9.47 5.36
N ILE A 278 -7.68 -10.00 4.36
CA ILE A 278 -9.01 -10.57 4.55
C ILE A 278 -8.97 -11.76 5.53
N GLN A 279 -7.90 -12.58 5.49
CA GLN A 279 -7.70 -13.65 6.47
C GLN A 279 -7.41 -13.09 7.87
N ALA A 280 -6.62 -12.02 8.00
CA ALA A 280 -6.36 -11.35 9.27
C ALA A 280 -7.64 -10.73 9.88
N MET A 281 -8.64 -10.38 9.06
CA MET A 281 -9.96 -9.95 9.48
C MET A 281 -10.87 -11.11 9.96
N GLY A 282 -10.39 -12.37 9.91
CA GLY A 282 -11.11 -13.55 10.37
C GLY A 282 -12.00 -14.21 9.32
N TYR A 283 -11.78 -13.94 8.03
CA TYR A 283 -12.43 -14.66 6.94
C TYR A 283 -11.63 -15.90 6.54
N ASP A 284 -12.32 -16.90 6.01
CA ASP A 284 -11.69 -18.13 5.53
C ASP A 284 -10.89 -17.90 4.22
N GLU A 285 -10.05 -18.88 3.89
CA GLU A 285 -9.20 -18.84 2.70
C GLU A 285 -10.01 -18.75 1.39
N THR A 286 -11.13 -19.45 1.31
CA THR A 286 -11.96 -19.49 0.10
C THR A 286 -12.55 -18.11 -0.18
N SER A 287 -13.18 -17.50 0.83
CA SER A 287 -13.74 -16.14 0.73
C SER A 287 -12.65 -15.11 0.38
N SER A 288 -11.47 -15.23 1.00
CA SER A 288 -10.37 -14.29 0.77
C SER A 288 -9.75 -14.36 -0.64
N ARG A 289 -10.05 -15.42 -1.42
CA ARG A 289 -9.64 -15.53 -2.83
C ARG A 289 -10.52 -14.75 -3.79
N ASN A 290 -11.67 -14.25 -3.33
CA ASN A 290 -12.66 -13.55 -4.17
C ASN A 290 -12.47 -12.03 -4.14
N ALA A 291 -11.57 -11.53 -3.31
CA ALA A 291 -11.31 -10.11 -3.10
C ALA A 291 -10.75 -9.43 -4.36
N ILE A 292 -11.33 -8.28 -4.71
CA ILE A 292 -10.96 -7.45 -5.85
C ILE A 292 -10.75 -6.03 -5.36
N GLU A 293 -9.68 -5.40 -5.83
CA GLU A 293 -9.31 -4.03 -5.51
C GLU A 293 -9.26 -3.17 -6.77
N LEU A 294 -9.85 -1.98 -6.69
CA LEU A 294 -9.76 -0.93 -7.69
C LEU A 294 -9.22 0.35 -7.07
N SER A 295 -8.48 1.12 -7.87
CA SER A 295 -8.04 2.47 -7.53
C SER A 295 -8.23 3.41 -8.72
N PHE A 296 -8.63 4.65 -8.42
CA PHE A 296 -9.02 5.62 -9.44
C PHE A 296 -8.02 6.79 -9.45
N VAL A 297 -7.34 6.92 -10.58
CA VAL A 297 -6.36 7.99 -10.87
C VAL A 297 -6.85 8.82 -12.03
N ASP A 298 -7.13 8.17 -13.17
CA ASP A 298 -7.52 8.82 -14.40
C ASP A 298 -9.00 9.26 -14.36
N GLU A 299 -9.34 10.24 -15.17
CA GLU A 299 -10.73 10.58 -15.41
C GLU A 299 -11.37 9.53 -16.34
N LEU A 300 -12.60 9.12 -16.01
CA LEU A 300 -13.41 8.23 -16.82
C LEU A 300 -14.75 8.89 -17.08
N SER A 301 -15.16 8.91 -18.35
CA SER A 301 -16.51 9.30 -18.72
C SER A 301 -17.55 8.25 -18.26
N GLU A 302 -18.81 8.64 -18.18
CA GLU A 302 -19.89 7.70 -17.79
C GLU A 302 -20.00 6.52 -18.77
N GLU A 303 -19.78 6.79 -20.06
CA GLU A 303 -19.78 5.77 -21.10
C GLU A 303 -18.62 4.77 -20.93
N GLU A 304 -17.41 5.25 -20.60
CA GLU A 304 -16.26 4.38 -20.32
C GLU A 304 -16.48 3.55 -19.06
N MET A 305 -16.99 4.15 -17.99
CA MET A 305 -17.33 3.41 -16.77
C MET A 305 -18.32 2.28 -17.06
N LYS A 306 -19.38 2.58 -17.83
CA LYS A 306 -20.36 1.58 -18.22
C LYS A 306 -19.74 0.47 -19.06
N ARG A 307 -18.94 0.80 -20.07
CA ARG A 307 -18.21 -0.20 -20.90
C ARG A 307 -17.30 -1.10 -20.07
N ILE A 308 -16.58 -0.53 -19.09
CA ILE A 308 -15.73 -1.31 -18.19
C ILE A 308 -16.56 -2.29 -17.38
N ILE A 309 -17.67 -1.82 -16.77
CA ILE A 309 -18.49 -2.66 -15.90
C ILE A 309 -19.28 -3.70 -16.70
N ASP A 310 -19.78 -3.37 -17.89
CA ASP A 310 -20.41 -4.33 -18.81
C ASP A 310 -19.41 -5.43 -19.20
N ALA A 311 -18.15 -5.07 -19.50
CA ALA A 311 -17.09 -6.04 -19.78
C ALA A 311 -16.77 -6.90 -18.55
N MET A 312 -16.72 -6.31 -17.35
CA MET A 312 -16.55 -7.04 -16.10
C MET A 312 -17.68 -8.06 -15.90
N HIS A 313 -18.92 -7.66 -16.09
CA HIS A 313 -20.09 -8.54 -15.93
C HIS A 313 -20.08 -9.67 -16.96
N LEU A 314 -19.78 -9.38 -18.23
CA LEU A 314 -19.65 -10.40 -19.27
C LEU A 314 -18.59 -11.46 -18.90
N LYS A 315 -17.42 -11.01 -18.40
CA LYS A 315 -16.34 -11.93 -18.01
C LYS A 315 -16.70 -12.73 -16.77
N TYR A 316 -17.39 -12.13 -15.82
CA TYR A 316 -17.93 -12.82 -14.66
C TYR A 316 -18.90 -13.94 -15.07
N THR A 317 -19.90 -13.64 -15.91
CA THR A 317 -20.88 -14.60 -16.40
C THR A 317 -20.22 -15.77 -17.15
N GLN A 318 -19.20 -15.47 -17.98
CA GLN A 318 -18.42 -16.50 -18.65
C GLN A 318 -17.72 -17.44 -17.67
N LEU A 319 -17.10 -16.89 -16.60
CA LEU A 319 -16.40 -17.72 -15.60
C LEU A 319 -17.36 -18.61 -14.80
N ILE A 320 -18.55 -18.10 -14.44
CA ILE A 320 -19.57 -18.91 -13.76
C ILE A 320 -19.98 -20.08 -14.66
N SER A 321 -20.29 -19.82 -15.94
CA SER A 321 -20.72 -20.85 -16.87
C SER A 321 -19.67 -21.93 -17.20
N PHE A 322 -18.40 -21.71 -16.87
CA PHE A 322 -17.33 -22.71 -17.01
C PHE A 322 -17.12 -23.52 -15.72
N ASN A 323 -17.64 -23.05 -14.58
CA ASN A 323 -17.51 -23.73 -13.30
C ASN A 323 -18.70 -24.64 -12.99
N ASP A 324 -19.83 -24.46 -13.73
CA ASP A 324 -21.00 -25.35 -13.77
C ASP A 324 -20.75 -26.54 -14.72
#